data_b58edfc842bace905797d91a1158001c
#
_entry.id   b58edfc842bace905797d91a1158001c
#
_cell.length_a   1.000
_cell.length_b   1.000
_cell.length_c   1.000
_cell.angle_alpha   90.00
_cell.angle_beta   90.00
_cell.angle_gamma   90.00
#
_symmetry.space_group_name_H-M   'P 1'
#
loop_
_entity.id
_entity.type
_entity.pdbx_description
1 polymer ?
#
loop_
_entity_poly.entity_id
_entity_poly.type
_entity_poly.pdbx_seq_one_letter_code
_entity_poly.pdbx_strand_id
1 'polypeptide(L)'
;VLTKLTGFKLTRGMLCAMYRPKLPAPYDICLRAEKIAVLENVMNPTNLGAIFRSAAALGIDGILLTDGCTDPLYRRAIRVSMGNVFLIPWTFLDSGEWPKDGIQFLHRQGFKTAAMALSDKSVSIDDPQLAAEKKLAIVLGTEGDGLSEQTIADCDYTVRIPMSHGVDSLNVAAASAVAFWQLGRKSSGS
;
A
#
# COMPACT_ATOMS: atom_id res chain seq x y z
N VAL A 1 -30.19 15.42 17.60
CA VAL A 1 -30.45 14.32 16.65
C VAL A 1 -29.11 13.67 16.25
N LEU A 2 -28.13 14.41 15.73
CA LEU A 2 -26.86 13.86 15.22
C LEU A 2 -26.07 13.10 16.30
N THR A 3 -26.00 13.58 17.53
CA THR A 3 -25.33 12.92 18.65
C THR A 3 -25.95 11.56 18.99
N LYS A 4 -27.28 11.40 18.83
CA LYS A 4 -27.95 10.12 19.04
C LYS A 4 -27.63 9.10 17.93
N LEU A 5 -27.38 9.55 16.70
CA LEU A 5 -27.00 8.69 15.57
C LEU A 5 -25.54 8.25 15.62
N THR A 6 -24.65 9.10 16.11
CA THR A 6 -23.20 8.86 16.09
C THR A 6 -22.65 8.31 17.39
N GLY A 7 -23.40 8.39 18.48
CA GLY A 7 -22.94 8.02 19.82
C GLY A 7 -21.89 8.99 20.44
N PHE A 8 -21.58 10.10 19.74
CA PHE A 8 -20.66 11.13 20.24
C PHE A 8 -21.04 12.53 19.72
N LYS A 9 -20.56 13.57 20.39
CA LYS A 9 -20.86 14.96 20.04
C LYS A 9 -20.08 15.37 18.78
N LEU A 10 -20.81 15.63 17.69
CA LEU A 10 -20.22 16.25 16.49
C LEU A 10 -20.03 17.74 16.74
N THR A 11 -18.77 18.17 16.73
CA THR A 11 -18.42 19.59 16.94
C THR A 11 -18.22 20.34 15.65
N ARG A 12 -17.95 19.65 14.54
CA ARG A 12 -17.74 20.24 13.19
C ARG A 12 -18.09 19.21 12.11
N GLY A 13 -18.55 19.69 10.95
CA GLY A 13 -18.74 18.91 9.73
C GLY A 13 -20.16 18.39 9.50
N MET A 14 -20.29 17.62 8.43
CA MET A 14 -21.53 16.95 8.01
C MET A 14 -21.36 15.44 8.11
N LEU A 15 -22.47 14.73 8.28
CA LEU A 15 -22.56 13.29 8.10
C LEU A 15 -23.20 13.03 6.74
N CYS A 16 -22.53 12.22 5.94
CA CYS A 16 -23.07 11.73 4.68
C CYS A 16 -23.17 10.21 4.73
N ALA A 17 -24.30 9.66 4.29
CA ALA A 17 -24.43 8.26 3.94
C ALA A 17 -24.41 8.14 2.41
N MET A 18 -23.53 7.27 1.90
CA MET A 18 -23.35 7.08 0.46
C MET A 18 -23.35 5.59 0.14
N TYR A 19 -23.79 5.23 -1.05
CA TYR A 19 -23.61 3.87 -1.55
C TYR A 19 -22.11 3.61 -1.77
N ARG A 20 -21.67 2.38 -1.48
CA ARG A 20 -20.31 1.96 -1.81
C ARG A 20 -20.11 1.96 -3.33
N PRO A 21 -19.04 2.55 -3.85
CA PRO A 21 -18.73 2.44 -5.26
C PRO A 21 -18.38 0.98 -5.59
N LYS A 22 -18.63 0.57 -6.83
CA LYS A 22 -18.10 -0.67 -7.36
C LYS A 22 -16.57 -0.52 -7.48
N LEU A 23 -15.83 -1.44 -6.89
CA LEU A 23 -14.38 -1.43 -6.99
C LEU A 23 -13.95 -1.85 -8.41
N PRO A 24 -12.84 -1.27 -8.93
CA PRO A 24 -12.24 -1.72 -10.18
C PRO A 24 -11.69 -3.14 -10.03
N ALA A 25 -11.56 -3.87 -11.13
CA ALA A 25 -10.82 -5.12 -11.10
C ALA A 25 -9.30 -4.85 -10.90
N PRO A 26 -8.53 -5.78 -10.31
CA PRO A 26 -7.07 -5.63 -10.18
C PRO A 26 -6.39 -5.34 -11.52
N TYR A 27 -6.86 -5.96 -12.58
CA TYR A 27 -6.37 -5.74 -13.95
C TYR A 27 -6.53 -4.28 -14.40
N ASP A 28 -7.68 -3.65 -14.13
CA ASP A 28 -7.97 -2.27 -14.55
C ASP A 28 -7.02 -1.27 -13.87
N ILE A 29 -6.64 -1.54 -12.62
CA ILE A 29 -5.65 -0.74 -11.89
C ILE A 29 -4.26 -0.91 -12.53
N CYS A 30 -3.85 -2.15 -12.79
CA CYS A 30 -2.51 -2.47 -13.29
C CYS A 30 -2.27 -2.00 -14.73
N LEU A 31 -3.33 -1.88 -15.54
CA LEU A 31 -3.23 -1.60 -16.98
C LEU A 31 -2.48 -0.29 -17.27
N ARG A 32 -2.76 0.75 -16.49
CA ARG A 32 -2.19 2.11 -16.68
C ARG A 32 -1.16 2.49 -15.63
N ALA A 33 -0.97 1.65 -14.63
CA ALA A 33 -0.09 1.93 -13.51
C ALA A 33 1.37 1.59 -13.85
N GLU A 34 2.28 2.42 -13.35
CA GLU A 34 3.72 2.17 -13.33
C GLU A 34 4.20 1.84 -11.92
N LYS A 35 3.66 2.48 -10.90
CA LYS A 35 4.02 2.29 -9.50
C LYS A 35 2.77 2.00 -8.69
N ILE A 36 2.70 0.81 -8.12
CA ILE A 36 1.58 0.41 -7.25
C ILE A 36 2.08 -0.03 -5.87
N ALA A 37 1.20 0.05 -4.89
CA ALA A 37 1.43 -0.56 -3.59
C ALA A 37 0.58 -1.83 -3.44
N VAL A 38 1.14 -2.86 -2.82
CA VAL A 38 0.41 -4.05 -2.36
C VAL A 38 0.51 -4.07 -0.85
N LEU A 39 -0.64 -4.14 -0.17
CA LEU A 39 -0.69 -4.17 1.29
C LEU A 39 -1.09 -5.57 1.75
N GLU A 40 -0.17 -6.22 2.48
CA GLU A 40 -0.40 -7.55 3.05
C GLU A 40 -0.81 -7.42 4.51
N ASN A 41 -2.07 -7.80 4.81
CA ASN A 41 -2.62 -7.89 6.16
C ASN A 41 -2.49 -6.61 7.02
N VAL A 42 -2.60 -5.43 6.42
CA VAL A 42 -2.58 -4.16 7.15
C VAL A 42 -3.93 -3.95 7.83
N MET A 43 -4.05 -4.42 9.08
CA MET A 43 -5.31 -4.43 9.83
C MET A 43 -5.61 -3.11 10.54
N ASN A 44 -4.61 -2.30 10.88
CA ASN A 44 -4.82 -1.05 11.59
C ASN A 44 -5.35 0.05 10.66
N PRO A 45 -6.59 0.56 10.85
CA PRO A 45 -7.18 1.55 9.97
C PRO A 45 -6.47 2.91 9.99
N THR A 46 -5.71 3.21 11.06
CA THR A 46 -4.88 4.42 11.12
C THR A 46 -3.70 4.30 10.18
N ASN A 47 -3.00 3.16 10.19
CA ASN A 47 -1.88 2.92 9.28
C ASN A 47 -2.36 2.85 7.84
N LEU A 48 -3.44 2.12 7.58
CA LEU A 48 -4.03 2.05 6.25
C LEU A 48 -4.37 3.46 5.70
N GLY A 49 -5.05 4.28 6.49
CA GLY A 49 -5.37 5.65 6.09
C GLY A 49 -4.14 6.52 5.82
N ALA A 50 -3.09 6.39 6.64
CA ALA A 50 -1.83 7.11 6.45
C ALA A 50 -1.09 6.64 5.18
N ILE A 51 -1.10 5.33 4.89
CA ILE A 51 -0.53 4.76 3.66
C ILE A 51 -1.26 5.32 2.43
N PHE A 52 -2.59 5.34 2.42
CA PHE A 52 -3.37 5.91 1.32
C PHE A 52 -3.05 7.39 1.09
N ARG A 53 -2.88 8.16 2.17
CA ARG A 53 -2.50 9.56 2.08
C ARG A 53 -1.11 9.73 1.46
N SER A 54 -0.14 8.94 1.90
CA SER A 54 1.22 8.97 1.37
C SER A 54 1.27 8.52 -0.09
N ALA A 55 0.53 7.46 -0.44
CA ALA A 55 0.43 6.94 -1.80
C ALA A 55 -0.12 7.98 -2.78
N ALA A 56 -1.22 8.65 -2.41
CA ALA A 56 -1.80 9.71 -3.23
C ALA A 56 -0.86 10.91 -3.41
N ALA A 57 -0.09 11.26 -2.37
CA ALA A 57 0.83 12.40 -2.40
C ALA A 57 2.14 12.12 -3.15
N LEU A 58 2.59 10.86 -3.21
CA LEU A 58 3.94 10.48 -3.62
C LEU A 58 4.00 9.67 -4.92
N GLY A 59 2.95 9.73 -5.75
CA GLY A 59 2.98 9.24 -7.12
C GLY A 59 2.70 7.74 -7.28
N ILE A 60 2.03 7.12 -6.31
CA ILE A 60 1.52 5.75 -6.45
C ILE A 60 0.23 5.76 -7.25
N ASP A 61 0.16 4.95 -8.30
CA ASP A 61 -0.95 4.94 -9.26
C ASP A 61 -2.15 4.11 -8.77
N GLY A 62 -1.94 3.17 -7.86
CA GLY A 62 -3.01 2.33 -7.32
C GLY A 62 -2.57 1.47 -6.15
N ILE A 63 -3.54 0.93 -5.41
CA ILE A 63 -3.29 0.08 -4.26
C ILE A 63 -4.06 -1.23 -4.39
N LEU A 64 -3.38 -2.35 -4.20
CA LEU A 64 -3.97 -3.67 -4.07
C LEU A 64 -3.90 -4.12 -2.61
N LEU A 65 -4.96 -4.73 -2.13
CA LEU A 65 -5.11 -5.14 -0.74
C LEU A 65 -5.32 -6.65 -0.67
N THR A 66 -4.65 -7.33 0.24
CA THR A 66 -5.01 -8.72 0.56
C THR A 66 -6.29 -8.73 1.43
N ASP A 67 -6.96 -9.88 1.49
CA ASP A 67 -8.20 -10.08 2.23
C ASP A 67 -8.08 -9.82 3.74
N GLY A 68 -6.88 -9.96 4.32
CA GLY A 68 -6.59 -9.62 5.72
C GLY A 68 -6.47 -8.13 6.02
N CYS A 69 -6.54 -7.23 5.02
CA CYS A 69 -6.49 -5.80 5.26
C CYS A 69 -7.82 -5.25 5.77
N THR A 70 -7.76 -4.21 6.59
CA THR A 70 -8.95 -3.45 6.95
C THR A 70 -9.55 -2.74 5.73
N ASP A 71 -10.85 -2.51 5.74
CA ASP A 71 -11.57 -1.82 4.66
C ASP A 71 -11.14 -0.33 4.61
N PRO A 72 -10.63 0.18 3.46
CA PRO A 72 -10.29 1.59 3.29
C PRO A 72 -11.46 2.56 3.50
N LEU A 73 -12.69 2.09 3.32
CA LEU A 73 -13.90 2.88 3.58
C LEU A 73 -14.35 2.84 5.05
N TYR A 74 -13.56 2.18 5.92
CA TYR A 74 -13.81 2.31 7.35
C TYR A 74 -13.59 3.76 7.80
N ARG A 75 -14.51 4.28 8.60
CA ARG A 75 -14.55 5.71 8.99
C ARG A 75 -13.20 6.27 9.45
N ARG A 76 -12.43 5.48 10.22
CA ARG A 76 -11.12 5.93 10.71
C ARG A 76 -10.09 6.05 9.60
N ALA A 77 -10.07 5.10 8.67
CA ALA A 77 -9.19 5.13 7.51
C ALA A 77 -9.51 6.34 6.60
N ILE A 78 -10.79 6.59 6.31
CA ILE A 78 -11.23 7.79 5.54
C ILE A 78 -10.73 9.07 6.21
N ARG A 79 -10.90 9.20 7.53
CA ARG A 79 -10.48 10.42 8.26
C ARG A 79 -8.97 10.62 8.28
N VAL A 80 -8.21 9.56 8.55
CA VAL A 80 -6.74 9.61 8.60
C VAL A 80 -6.16 9.88 7.22
N SER A 81 -6.73 9.29 6.19
CA SER A 81 -6.32 9.56 4.80
C SER A 81 -6.70 10.96 4.32
N MET A 82 -7.46 11.73 5.09
CA MET A 82 -8.04 13.03 4.65
C MET A 82 -8.88 12.89 3.37
N GLY A 83 -9.55 11.74 3.20
CA GLY A 83 -10.35 11.44 2.01
C GLY A 83 -9.57 10.92 0.81
N ASN A 84 -8.25 10.75 0.92
CA ASN A 84 -7.42 10.29 -0.21
C ASN A 84 -7.74 8.85 -0.65
N VAL A 85 -8.46 8.06 0.16
CA VAL A 85 -9.02 6.77 -0.25
C VAL A 85 -9.99 6.88 -1.44
N PHE A 86 -10.50 8.06 -1.75
CA PHE A 86 -11.37 8.32 -2.90
C PHE A 86 -10.61 8.87 -4.11
N LEU A 87 -9.33 9.22 -3.97
CA LEU A 87 -8.51 9.81 -5.04
C LEU A 87 -7.67 8.79 -5.78
N ILE A 88 -7.20 7.76 -5.08
CA ILE A 88 -6.36 6.73 -5.65
C ILE A 88 -7.17 5.45 -5.88
N PRO A 89 -7.11 4.82 -7.06
CA PRO A 89 -7.81 3.57 -7.31
C PRO A 89 -7.24 2.44 -6.44
N TRP A 90 -8.14 1.64 -5.89
CA TRP A 90 -7.76 0.48 -5.08
C TRP A 90 -8.79 -0.63 -5.20
N THR A 91 -8.36 -1.85 -4.90
CA THR A 91 -9.23 -3.02 -4.82
C THR A 91 -8.62 -4.09 -3.94
N PHE A 92 -9.42 -5.07 -3.56
CA PHE A 92 -8.92 -6.30 -2.94
C PHE A 92 -8.48 -7.29 -4.02
N LEU A 93 -7.42 -8.05 -3.74
CA LEU A 93 -7.11 -9.28 -4.44
C LEU A 93 -8.08 -10.36 -4.01
N ASP A 94 -8.34 -11.34 -4.86
CA ASP A 94 -9.23 -12.42 -4.53
C ASP A 94 -8.67 -13.25 -3.36
N SER A 95 -9.59 -13.73 -2.52
CA SER A 95 -9.22 -14.48 -1.31
C SER A 95 -8.45 -15.75 -1.65
N GLY A 96 -7.32 -15.94 -0.97
CA GLY A 96 -6.45 -17.10 -1.15
C GLY A 96 -5.47 -17.04 -2.33
N GLU A 97 -5.51 -16.01 -3.15
CA GLU A 97 -4.56 -15.86 -4.28
C GLU A 97 -3.19 -15.32 -3.87
N TRP A 98 -3.11 -14.63 -2.73
CA TRP A 98 -1.85 -14.07 -2.25
C TRP A 98 -1.10 -15.06 -1.34
N PRO A 99 0.26 -15.16 -1.45
CA PRO A 99 1.13 -14.37 -2.33
C PRO A 99 1.32 -14.93 -3.74
N LYS A 100 1.28 -16.25 -3.93
CA LYS A 100 1.75 -16.92 -5.13
C LYS A 100 1.06 -16.45 -6.42
N ASP A 101 -0.26 -16.58 -6.48
CA ASP A 101 -1.01 -16.26 -7.70
C ASP A 101 -1.09 -14.76 -7.91
N GLY A 102 -1.15 -13.97 -6.83
CA GLY A 102 -1.13 -12.52 -6.88
C GLY A 102 0.19 -11.96 -7.42
N ILE A 103 1.34 -12.49 -6.98
CA ILE A 103 2.67 -12.11 -7.51
C ILE A 103 2.81 -12.52 -8.97
N GLN A 104 2.37 -13.72 -9.34
CA GLN A 104 2.36 -14.15 -10.75
C GLN A 104 1.45 -13.27 -11.62
N PHE A 105 0.30 -12.86 -11.08
CA PHE A 105 -0.57 -11.90 -11.76
C PHE A 105 0.17 -10.59 -12.03
N LEU A 106 0.86 -10.02 -11.04
CA LEU A 106 1.65 -8.79 -11.19
C LEU A 106 2.75 -8.94 -12.25
N HIS A 107 3.46 -10.07 -12.25
CA HIS A 107 4.48 -10.36 -13.27
C HIS A 107 3.86 -10.39 -14.68
N ARG A 108 2.68 -11.02 -14.85
CA ARG A 108 1.95 -11.00 -16.14
C ARG A 108 1.53 -9.61 -16.58
N GLN A 109 1.33 -8.67 -15.62
CA GLN A 109 1.06 -7.25 -15.92
C GLN A 109 2.35 -6.44 -16.16
N GLY A 110 3.52 -7.08 -16.12
CA GLY A 110 4.83 -6.48 -16.37
C GLY A 110 5.46 -5.78 -15.16
N PHE A 111 4.93 -5.97 -13.95
CA PHE A 111 5.53 -5.43 -12.73
C PHE A 111 6.68 -6.31 -12.25
N LYS A 112 7.71 -5.65 -11.76
CA LYS A 112 8.63 -6.22 -10.78
C LYS A 112 8.06 -6.01 -9.38
N THR A 113 8.35 -6.93 -8.45
CA THR A 113 7.82 -6.90 -7.09
C THR A 113 8.95 -6.66 -6.09
N ALA A 114 8.73 -5.71 -5.18
CA ALA A 114 9.70 -5.30 -4.17
C ALA A 114 9.10 -5.47 -2.76
N ALA A 115 9.48 -6.52 -2.05
CA ALA A 115 9.10 -6.79 -0.68
C ALA A 115 9.85 -5.88 0.29
N MET A 116 9.15 -4.99 1.00
CA MET A 116 9.75 -4.13 2.02
C MET A 116 9.98 -4.95 3.29
N ALA A 117 11.16 -5.55 3.40
CA ALA A 117 11.52 -6.43 4.50
C ALA A 117 13.03 -6.40 4.78
N LEU A 118 13.39 -6.75 6.02
CA LEU A 118 14.77 -6.94 6.42
C LEU A 118 15.17 -8.41 6.23
N SER A 119 16.18 -8.67 5.40
CA SER A 119 16.80 -9.98 5.25
C SER A 119 18.29 -9.82 4.88
N ASP A 120 19.06 -10.90 5.04
CA ASP A 120 20.49 -10.90 4.67
C ASP A 120 20.73 -10.62 3.19
N LYS A 121 19.74 -10.89 2.34
CA LYS A 121 19.79 -10.69 0.88
C LYS A 121 19.13 -9.39 0.43
N SER A 122 18.67 -8.55 1.37
CA SER A 122 17.99 -7.32 1.00
C SER A 122 18.90 -6.29 0.37
N VAL A 123 18.46 -5.68 -0.73
CA VAL A 123 19.09 -4.52 -1.35
C VAL A 123 18.68 -3.24 -0.63
N SER A 124 19.46 -2.20 -0.70
CA SER A 124 19.08 -0.90 -0.15
C SER A 124 18.02 -0.23 -1.01
N ILE A 125 17.12 0.52 -0.39
CA ILE A 125 16.04 1.22 -1.08
C ILE A 125 16.54 2.26 -2.12
N ASP A 126 17.77 2.71 -2.00
CA ASP A 126 18.43 3.63 -2.93
C ASP A 126 19.21 2.92 -4.05
N ASP A 127 19.08 1.58 -4.16
CA ASP A 127 19.70 0.82 -5.24
C ASP A 127 19.21 1.33 -6.60
N PRO A 128 20.12 1.69 -7.52
CA PRO A 128 19.78 2.20 -8.84
C PRO A 128 18.92 1.24 -9.68
N GLN A 129 19.02 -0.07 -9.45
CA GLN A 129 18.22 -1.06 -10.16
C GLN A 129 16.73 -0.89 -9.87
N LEU A 130 16.36 -0.61 -8.61
CA LEU A 130 14.97 -0.36 -8.23
C LEU A 130 14.41 0.91 -8.90
N ALA A 131 15.23 1.96 -9.00
CA ALA A 131 14.85 3.21 -9.65
C ALA A 131 14.66 3.05 -11.17
N ALA A 132 15.37 2.10 -11.79
CA ALA A 132 15.30 1.80 -13.22
C ALA A 132 14.06 0.99 -13.59
N GLU A 133 13.41 0.33 -12.64
CA GLU A 133 12.22 -0.47 -12.92
C GLU A 133 11.05 0.42 -13.34
N LYS A 134 10.60 0.27 -14.58
CA LYS A 134 9.49 1.06 -15.11
C LYS A 134 8.17 0.75 -14.39
N LYS A 135 7.88 -0.54 -14.20
CA LYS A 135 6.70 -1.01 -13.46
C LYS A 135 7.15 -1.71 -12.18
N LEU A 136 6.80 -1.12 -11.03
CA LEU A 136 7.19 -1.64 -9.72
C LEU A 136 5.99 -1.74 -8.78
N ALA A 137 5.79 -2.92 -8.21
CA ALA A 137 4.84 -3.17 -7.13
C ALA A 137 5.58 -3.20 -5.78
N ILE A 138 5.31 -2.24 -4.93
CA ILE A 138 5.92 -2.10 -3.60
C ILE A 138 5.03 -2.84 -2.61
N VAL A 139 5.54 -3.94 -2.04
CA VAL A 139 4.80 -4.82 -1.13
C VAL A 139 5.15 -4.47 0.31
N LEU A 140 4.12 -4.14 1.10
CA LEU A 140 4.22 -3.71 2.49
C LEU A 140 3.41 -4.64 3.39
N GLY A 141 4.02 -5.14 4.45
CA GLY A 141 3.40 -6.05 5.40
C GLY A 141 2.78 -5.35 6.61
N THR A 142 2.15 -6.15 7.47
CA THR A 142 1.58 -5.68 8.74
C THR A 142 2.65 -5.25 9.74
N GLU A 143 2.21 -4.57 10.80
CA GLU A 143 3.07 -4.28 11.96
C GLU A 143 3.29 -5.56 12.79
N GLY A 144 4.50 -5.73 13.28
CA GLY A 144 4.92 -6.87 14.09
C GLY A 144 5.50 -8.00 13.23
N ASP A 145 4.66 -8.77 12.56
CA ASP A 145 5.11 -9.94 11.78
C ASP A 145 5.70 -9.57 10.40
N GLY A 146 5.42 -8.36 9.91
CA GLY A 146 5.91 -7.92 8.59
C GLY A 146 5.22 -8.65 7.43
N LEU A 147 6.01 -8.97 6.40
CA LEU A 147 5.59 -9.79 5.26
C LEU A 147 5.81 -11.27 5.57
N SER A 148 4.96 -12.13 5.00
CA SER A 148 5.15 -13.58 5.10
C SER A 148 6.45 -14.01 4.42
N GLU A 149 7.09 -15.06 4.94
CA GLU A 149 8.31 -15.63 4.34
C GLU A 149 8.09 -16.01 2.87
N GLN A 150 6.90 -16.51 2.54
CA GLN A 150 6.54 -16.86 1.17
C GLN A 150 6.47 -15.61 0.28
N THR A 151 5.88 -14.51 0.75
CA THR A 151 5.86 -13.25 0.00
C THR A 151 7.26 -12.73 -0.28
N ILE A 152 8.14 -12.78 0.73
CA ILE A 152 9.54 -12.35 0.58
C ILE A 152 10.26 -13.23 -0.43
N ALA A 153 10.02 -14.55 -0.40
CA ALA A 153 10.67 -15.51 -1.30
C ALA A 153 10.20 -15.40 -2.76
N ASP A 154 8.92 -15.07 -2.97
CA ASP A 154 8.31 -15.00 -4.30
C ASP A 154 8.51 -13.64 -5.00
N CYS A 155 8.88 -12.58 -4.26
CA CYS A 155 9.17 -11.26 -4.83
C CYS A 155 10.52 -11.22 -5.55
N ASP A 156 10.62 -10.36 -6.58
CA ASP A 156 11.86 -10.16 -7.34
C ASP A 156 12.97 -9.50 -6.49
N TYR A 157 12.59 -8.60 -5.59
CA TYR A 157 13.48 -7.88 -4.70
C TYR A 157 13.01 -7.95 -3.25
N THR A 158 13.95 -8.14 -2.33
CA THR A 158 13.75 -7.79 -0.93
C THR A 158 14.47 -6.49 -0.67
N VAL A 159 13.76 -5.48 -0.17
CA VAL A 159 14.24 -4.10 -0.06
C VAL A 159 14.23 -3.64 1.39
N ARG A 160 15.37 -3.14 1.86
CA ARG A 160 15.49 -2.56 3.19
C ARG A 160 15.64 -1.04 3.14
N ILE A 161 15.06 -0.37 4.11
CA ILE A 161 15.37 1.02 4.44
C ILE A 161 16.55 0.98 5.41
N PRO A 162 17.72 1.58 5.08
CA PRO A 162 18.85 1.62 6.00
C PRO A 162 18.48 2.34 7.30
N MET A 163 18.72 1.70 8.43
CA MET A 163 18.43 2.22 9.76
C MET A 163 19.69 2.55 10.52
N SER A 164 19.59 3.43 11.52
CA SER A 164 20.68 3.82 12.41
C SER A 164 20.37 3.41 13.85
N HIS A 165 21.37 3.39 14.70
CA HIS A 165 21.27 3.18 16.16
C HIS A 165 20.62 1.84 16.56
N GLY A 166 20.72 0.80 15.74
CA GLY A 166 20.16 -0.52 16.06
C GLY A 166 18.63 -0.58 16.01
N VAL A 167 17.99 0.35 15.33
CA VAL A 167 16.54 0.28 15.05
C VAL A 167 16.31 -0.70 13.92
N ASP A 168 15.45 -1.69 14.12
CA ASP A 168 15.21 -2.76 13.13
C ASP A 168 14.16 -2.39 12.09
N SER A 169 13.13 -1.61 12.47
CA SER A 169 12.03 -1.29 11.58
C SER A 169 11.37 0.06 11.89
N LEU A 170 10.61 0.58 10.92
CA LEU A 170 9.69 1.70 11.07
C LEU A 170 8.26 1.18 11.14
N ASN A 171 7.37 1.97 11.76
CA ASN A 171 5.94 1.78 11.56
C ASN A 171 5.60 1.70 10.07
N VAL A 172 4.69 0.80 9.68
CA VAL A 172 4.39 0.53 8.25
C VAL A 172 3.96 1.78 7.48
N ALA A 173 3.24 2.72 8.10
CA ALA A 173 2.86 3.97 7.45
C ALA A 173 4.07 4.90 7.23
N ALA A 174 5.03 4.92 8.14
CA ALA A 174 6.27 5.66 7.96
C ALA A 174 7.16 5.00 6.88
N ALA A 175 7.31 3.67 6.94
CA ALA A 175 8.04 2.90 5.94
C ALA A 175 7.45 3.10 4.54
N SER A 176 6.12 3.10 4.41
CA SER A 176 5.44 3.34 3.14
C SER A 176 5.74 4.74 2.57
N ALA A 177 5.76 5.78 3.42
CA ALA A 177 6.05 7.13 2.96
C ALA A 177 7.49 7.25 2.42
N VAL A 178 8.47 6.62 3.08
CA VAL A 178 9.86 6.57 2.61
C VAL A 178 9.95 5.78 1.30
N ALA A 179 9.31 4.61 1.23
CA ALA A 179 9.30 3.77 0.04
C ALA A 179 8.66 4.49 -1.16
N PHE A 180 7.53 5.13 -0.97
CA PHE A 180 6.83 5.86 -2.03
C PHE A 180 7.61 7.10 -2.48
N TRP A 181 8.25 7.81 -1.55
CA TRP A 181 9.13 8.92 -1.92
C TRP A 181 10.29 8.48 -2.79
N GLN A 182 10.96 7.38 -2.43
CA GLN A 182 12.15 6.91 -3.11
C GLN A 182 11.82 6.18 -4.42
N LEU A 183 10.80 5.31 -4.41
CA LEU A 183 10.49 4.39 -5.50
C LEU A 183 9.28 4.81 -6.35
N GLY A 184 8.42 5.70 -5.85
CA GLY A 184 7.21 6.16 -6.53
C GLY A 184 7.46 7.20 -7.62
N ARG A 185 8.66 7.79 -7.67
CA ARG A 185 9.00 8.79 -8.69
C ARG A 185 9.02 8.14 -10.07
N LYS A 186 8.19 8.67 -10.97
CA LYS A 186 8.25 8.29 -12.39
C LYS A 186 9.56 8.81 -12.98
N SER A 187 10.23 7.98 -13.76
CA SER A 187 11.37 8.44 -14.56
C SER A 187 10.87 9.62 -15.38
N SER A 188 11.43 10.81 -15.13
CA SER A 188 11.17 11.98 -15.97
C SER A 188 11.60 11.60 -17.36
N GLY A 189 10.65 11.30 -18.24
CA GLY A 189 10.92 11.09 -19.64
C GLY A 189 11.56 12.35 -20.19
N SER A 190 12.80 12.23 -20.61
CA SER A 190 13.53 13.25 -21.38
C SER A 190 12.89 13.41 -22.73
#